data_fbeb8d8aa1b2b918270e173cdd426f8e
#
_entry.id   fbeb8d8aa1b2b918270e173cdd426f8e
#
_cell.length_a   1.000
_cell.length_b   1.000
_cell.length_c   1.000
_cell.angle_alpha   90.00
_cell.angle_beta   90.00
_cell.angle_gamma   90.00
#
_symmetry.space_group_name_H-M   'P 1'
#
loop_
_entity.id
_entity.type
_entity.pdbx_description
1 polymer ?
#
loop_
_entity_poly.entity_id
_entity_poly.type
_entity_poly.pdbx_seq_one_letter_code
_entity_poly.pdbx_strand_id
1 'polypeptide(L)'
;KSGQVAKITGNAVVMDDGTELEADLIVYATGYGSMNGWLADLVSPEIADRVGKCWGYGSDTPKDPGPWEGELRNMWKPTNVPQLWIHGGNLHQSRHYSAYLALQLKARMEGLETPVYELQPSHHTR
;
A
#
# COMPACT_ATOMS: atom_id res chain seq x y z
N LYS A 1 -9.24 -25.94 2.84
CA LYS A 1 -7.85 -26.20 2.47
C LYS A 1 -7.15 -24.88 2.13
N SER A 2 -5.92 -24.70 2.50
CA SER A 2 -5.07 -23.56 2.07
C SER A 2 -4.01 -24.06 1.09
N GLY A 3 -3.60 -23.21 0.14
CA GLY A 3 -2.61 -23.50 -0.90
C GLY A 3 -2.74 -22.50 -2.05
N GLN A 4 -1.91 -22.66 -3.07
CA GLN A 4 -1.98 -21.83 -4.28
C GLN A 4 -2.96 -22.45 -5.30
N VAL A 5 -3.68 -21.62 -5.99
CA VAL A 5 -4.56 -22.02 -7.07
C VAL A 5 -3.76 -22.10 -8.37
N ALA A 6 -3.69 -23.28 -8.98
CA ALA A 6 -3.03 -23.46 -10.26
C ALA A 6 -3.93 -23.09 -11.44
N LYS A 7 -5.21 -23.49 -11.39
CA LYS A 7 -6.19 -23.12 -12.41
C LYS A 7 -7.62 -23.30 -11.91
N ILE A 8 -8.56 -22.69 -12.61
CA ILE A 8 -9.99 -22.86 -12.40
C ILE A 8 -10.56 -23.57 -13.63
N THR A 9 -11.39 -24.58 -13.41
CA THR A 9 -12.13 -25.30 -14.44
C THR A 9 -13.61 -24.90 -14.39
N GLY A 10 -14.46 -25.55 -15.21
CA GLY A 10 -15.88 -25.23 -15.23
C GLY A 10 -16.63 -25.53 -13.93
N ASN A 11 -16.11 -26.40 -13.07
CA ASN A 11 -16.78 -26.88 -11.85
C ASN A 11 -15.83 -27.08 -10.66
N ALA A 12 -14.54 -26.78 -10.81
CA ALA A 12 -13.56 -27.02 -9.75
C ALA A 12 -12.41 -26.02 -9.75
N VAL A 13 -11.79 -25.88 -8.59
CA VAL A 13 -10.50 -25.21 -8.40
C VAL A 13 -9.42 -26.28 -8.27
N VAL A 14 -8.40 -26.21 -9.12
CA VAL A 14 -7.23 -27.10 -9.06
C VAL A 14 -6.11 -26.38 -8.34
N MET A 15 -5.63 -26.99 -7.28
CA MET A 15 -4.52 -26.48 -6.48
C MET A 15 -3.16 -26.84 -7.12
N ASP A 16 -2.10 -26.18 -6.68
CA ASP A 16 -0.73 -26.44 -7.13
C ASP A 16 -0.21 -27.85 -6.78
N ASP A 17 -0.78 -28.48 -5.76
CA ASP A 17 -0.51 -29.86 -5.37
C ASP A 17 -1.34 -30.90 -6.15
N GLY A 18 -2.09 -30.47 -7.15
CA GLY A 18 -2.97 -31.31 -7.97
C GLY A 18 -4.32 -31.65 -7.33
N THR A 19 -4.61 -31.16 -6.13
CA THR A 19 -5.92 -31.38 -5.50
C THR A 19 -7.00 -30.63 -6.27
N GLU A 20 -8.10 -31.30 -6.57
CA GLU A 20 -9.30 -30.69 -7.13
C GLU A 20 -10.34 -30.43 -6.04
N LEU A 21 -10.87 -29.22 -6.00
CA LEU A 21 -11.92 -28.79 -5.08
C LEU A 21 -13.14 -28.40 -5.91
N GLU A 22 -14.19 -29.19 -5.85
CA GLU A 22 -15.48 -28.83 -6.46
C GLU A 22 -16.04 -27.58 -5.81
N ALA A 23 -16.59 -26.67 -6.61
CA ALA A 23 -17.13 -25.41 -6.13
C ALA A 23 -18.28 -24.94 -7.04
N ASP A 24 -19.42 -24.68 -6.42
CA ASP A 24 -20.57 -24.06 -7.09
C ASP A 24 -20.43 -22.54 -7.21
N LEU A 25 -19.63 -21.95 -6.35
CA LEU A 25 -19.35 -20.52 -6.31
C LEU A 25 -17.89 -20.27 -5.95
N ILE A 26 -17.24 -19.40 -6.71
CA ILE A 26 -15.88 -18.95 -6.44
C ILE A 26 -15.92 -17.44 -6.23
N VAL A 27 -15.43 -16.99 -5.07
CA VAL A 27 -15.31 -15.57 -4.75
C VAL A 27 -13.84 -15.14 -4.82
N TYR A 28 -13.54 -14.25 -5.75
CA TYR A 28 -12.21 -13.64 -5.87
C TYR A 28 -12.03 -12.55 -4.83
N ALA A 29 -11.18 -12.80 -3.86
CA ALA A 29 -10.78 -11.84 -2.83
C ALA A 29 -9.25 -11.63 -2.87
N THR A 30 -8.73 -11.31 -4.04
CA THR A 30 -7.31 -11.27 -4.36
C THR A 30 -6.59 -10.02 -3.89
N GLY A 31 -7.30 -9.12 -3.21
CA GLY A 31 -6.75 -7.87 -2.71
C GLY A 31 -6.60 -6.80 -3.79
N TYR A 32 -5.85 -5.77 -3.45
CA TYR A 32 -5.56 -4.64 -4.33
C TYR A 32 -4.09 -4.63 -4.69
N GLY A 33 -3.75 -4.01 -5.81
CA GLY A 33 -2.38 -3.70 -6.19
C GLY A 33 -1.74 -2.67 -5.23
N SER A 34 -0.48 -2.35 -5.47
CA SER A 34 0.23 -1.33 -4.69
C SER A 34 -0.31 0.07 -4.98
N MET A 35 -0.19 0.98 -4.00
CA MET A 35 -0.50 2.40 -4.21
C MET A 35 0.40 3.03 -5.28
N ASN A 36 1.62 2.55 -5.39
CA ASN A 36 2.56 2.95 -6.44
C ASN A 36 2.09 2.52 -7.84
N GLY A 37 1.56 1.29 -7.98
CA GLY A 37 0.92 0.84 -9.21
C GLY A 37 -0.29 1.70 -9.59
N TRP A 38 -1.11 2.05 -8.63
CA TRP A 38 -2.23 2.98 -8.83
C TRP A 38 -1.76 4.36 -9.31
N LEU A 39 -0.67 4.86 -8.73
CA LEU A 39 -0.08 6.13 -9.13
C LEU A 39 0.41 6.09 -10.58
N ALA A 40 1.00 4.97 -11.00
CA ALA A 40 1.41 4.77 -12.39
C ALA A 40 0.23 4.82 -13.36
N ASP A 41 -0.88 4.20 -12.99
CA ASP A 41 -2.10 4.17 -13.82
C ASP A 41 -2.82 5.53 -13.87
N LEU A 42 -2.87 6.26 -12.74
CA LEU A 42 -3.64 7.50 -12.62
C LEU A 42 -2.87 8.74 -13.09
N VAL A 43 -1.56 8.74 -12.97
CA VAL A 43 -0.71 9.90 -13.29
C VAL A 43 0.27 9.55 -14.40
N SER A 44 1.32 8.85 -14.08
CA SER A 44 2.24 8.25 -15.05
C SER A 44 3.24 7.29 -14.37
N PRO A 45 3.80 6.34 -15.14
CA PRO A 45 4.87 5.46 -14.65
C PRO A 45 6.10 6.24 -14.16
N GLU A 46 6.50 7.29 -14.84
CA GLU A 46 7.68 8.10 -14.48
C GLU A 46 7.52 8.78 -13.11
N ILE A 47 6.32 9.27 -12.82
CA ILE A 47 6.01 9.87 -11.52
C ILE A 47 5.97 8.79 -10.44
N ALA A 48 5.37 7.64 -10.73
CA ALA A 48 5.33 6.51 -9.82
C ALA A 48 6.74 6.01 -9.46
N ASP A 49 7.63 5.92 -10.44
CA ASP A 49 9.03 5.52 -10.25
C ASP A 49 9.81 6.54 -9.39
N ARG A 50 9.54 7.83 -9.59
CA ARG A 50 10.14 8.89 -8.77
C ARG A 50 9.69 8.85 -7.32
N VAL A 51 8.42 8.60 -7.07
CA VAL A 51 7.88 8.46 -5.71
C VAL A 51 8.41 7.19 -5.06
N GLY A 52 8.46 6.11 -5.82
CA GLY A 52 8.85 4.80 -5.32
C GLY A 52 7.74 4.11 -4.55
N LYS A 53 8.11 3.06 -3.82
CA LYS A 53 7.15 2.23 -3.09
C LYS A 53 6.45 3.02 -1.98
N CYS A 54 5.16 2.74 -1.82
CA CYS A 54 4.34 3.32 -0.77
C CYS A 54 4.07 2.27 0.32
N TRP A 55 3.96 2.71 1.55
CA TRP A 55 3.61 1.84 2.67
C TRP A 55 2.23 1.20 2.47
N GLY A 56 2.09 -0.03 2.90
CA GLY A 56 0.82 -0.73 2.97
C GLY A 56 0.74 -1.97 2.08
N TYR A 57 -0.47 -2.45 1.89
CA TYR A 57 -0.75 -3.65 1.10
C TYR A 57 -0.22 -3.51 -0.34
N GLY A 58 0.41 -4.57 -0.82
CA GLY A 58 0.97 -4.61 -2.16
C GLY A 58 2.24 -3.79 -2.35
N SER A 59 2.82 -3.23 -1.29
CA SER A 59 4.10 -2.52 -1.36
C SER A 59 5.25 -3.42 -1.79
N ASP A 60 5.09 -4.73 -1.58
CA ASP A 60 6.15 -5.73 -1.82
C ASP A 60 7.46 -5.35 -1.13
N THR A 61 7.34 -4.74 0.04
CA THR A 61 8.47 -4.35 0.88
C THR A 61 8.47 -5.22 2.13
N PRO A 62 9.45 -6.11 2.29
CA PRO A 62 9.63 -6.79 3.55
C PRO A 62 9.92 -5.75 4.65
N LYS A 63 9.27 -5.89 5.78
CA LYS A 63 9.50 -5.07 6.97
C LYS A 63 9.07 -3.60 6.84
N ASP A 64 7.93 -3.32 6.19
CA ASP A 64 7.29 -2.03 6.40
C ASP A 64 6.99 -1.85 7.91
N PRO A 65 7.34 -0.71 8.51
CA PRO A 65 7.09 -0.50 9.94
C PRO A 65 5.59 -0.52 10.22
N GLY A 66 5.24 -0.93 11.42
CA GLY A 66 3.89 -0.73 11.93
C GLY A 66 3.55 0.75 12.05
N PRO A 67 2.26 1.11 12.20
CA PRO A 67 1.82 2.52 12.24
C PRO A 67 2.48 3.35 13.36
N TRP A 68 3.07 2.69 14.35
CA TRP A 68 3.67 3.32 15.53
C TRP A 68 5.19 3.21 15.59
N GLU A 69 5.82 2.68 14.55
CA GLU A 69 7.25 2.38 14.53
C GLU A 69 8.08 3.37 13.73
N GLY A 70 7.46 4.35 13.11
CA GLY A 70 8.14 5.35 12.30
C GLY A 70 7.24 5.99 11.26
N GLU A 71 7.83 6.71 10.33
CA GLU A 71 7.10 7.32 9.23
C GLU A 71 6.63 6.26 8.22
N LEU A 72 5.37 6.39 7.81
CA LEU A 72 4.77 5.53 6.80
C LEU A 72 5.27 5.96 5.41
N ARG A 73 6.07 5.12 4.76
CA ARG A 73 6.73 5.45 3.49
C ARG A 73 5.76 6.00 2.46
N ASN A 74 5.95 7.26 2.07
CA ASN A 74 5.16 7.98 1.07
C ASN A 74 3.64 8.05 1.33
N MET A 75 3.17 7.67 2.51
CA MET A 75 1.76 7.71 2.87
C MET A 75 1.50 8.79 3.91
N TRP A 76 0.51 9.65 3.66
CA TRP A 76 0.06 10.74 4.54
C TRP A 76 1.18 11.73 4.94
N LYS A 77 2.18 11.86 4.10
CA LYS A 77 3.34 12.76 4.29
C LYS A 77 3.79 13.31 2.95
N PRO A 78 4.67 14.33 2.92
CA PRO A 78 5.25 14.79 1.68
C PRO A 78 6.02 13.69 0.96
N THR A 79 5.84 13.62 -0.35
CA THR A 79 6.66 12.77 -1.22
C THR A 79 7.84 13.58 -1.81
N ASN A 80 8.75 12.91 -2.50
CA ASN A 80 9.83 13.56 -3.24
C ASN A 80 9.36 14.27 -4.52
N VAL A 81 8.07 14.14 -4.87
CA VAL A 81 7.44 14.90 -5.95
C VAL A 81 6.65 16.04 -5.32
N PRO A 82 7.05 17.32 -5.53
CA PRO A 82 6.36 18.45 -4.94
C PRO A 82 4.86 18.46 -5.27
N GLN A 83 4.04 18.76 -4.28
CA GLN A 83 2.58 18.84 -4.37
C GLN A 83 1.86 17.50 -4.61
N LEU A 84 2.58 16.37 -4.66
CA LEU A 84 1.98 15.05 -4.74
C LEU A 84 1.99 14.39 -3.36
N TRP A 85 0.81 14.00 -2.93
CA TRP A 85 0.57 13.35 -1.64
C TRP A 85 -0.27 12.10 -1.86
N ILE A 86 0.06 11.05 -1.13
CA ILE A 86 -0.68 9.79 -1.22
C ILE A 86 -1.50 9.59 0.04
N HIS A 87 -2.77 9.35 -0.17
CA HIS A 87 -3.75 9.06 0.88
C HIS A 87 -4.45 7.75 0.55
N GLY A 88 -4.39 6.80 1.46
CA GLY A 88 -4.94 5.46 1.23
C GLY A 88 -5.18 4.70 2.52
N GLY A 89 -5.05 3.39 2.45
CA GLY A 89 -5.30 2.48 3.56
C GLY A 89 -6.79 2.13 3.72
N ASN A 90 -7.12 1.40 4.78
CA ASN A 90 -8.51 1.12 5.12
C ASN A 90 -9.21 2.36 5.69
N LEU A 91 -10.54 2.28 5.84
CA LEU A 91 -11.34 3.42 6.33
C LEU A 91 -10.90 3.92 7.70
N HIS A 92 -10.47 3.03 8.59
CA HIS A 92 -10.00 3.39 9.92
C HIS A 92 -8.68 4.19 9.84
N GLN A 93 -7.72 3.71 9.08
CA GLN A 93 -6.45 4.40 8.84
C GLN A 93 -6.66 5.73 8.12
N SER A 94 -7.48 5.75 7.09
CA SER A 94 -7.81 6.98 6.36
C SER A 94 -8.43 8.03 7.28
N ARG A 95 -9.35 7.64 8.15
CA ARG A 95 -9.97 8.54 9.12
C ARG A 95 -8.96 9.12 10.10
N HIS A 96 -8.03 8.30 10.59
CA HIS A 96 -7.02 8.74 11.56
C HIS A 96 -5.98 9.65 10.91
N TYR A 97 -5.37 9.19 9.82
CA TYR A 97 -4.24 9.88 9.21
C TYR A 97 -4.63 11.08 8.33
N SER A 98 -5.88 11.20 7.91
CA SER A 98 -6.36 12.38 7.17
C SER A 98 -6.19 13.67 7.97
N ALA A 99 -6.32 13.62 9.29
CA ALA A 99 -6.11 14.78 10.15
C ALA A 99 -4.64 15.25 10.10
N TYR A 100 -3.69 14.32 10.16
CA TYR A 100 -2.26 14.65 10.06
C TYR A 100 -1.90 15.15 8.65
N LEU A 101 -2.46 14.56 7.62
CA LEU A 101 -2.29 15.02 6.25
C LEU A 101 -2.80 16.47 6.09
N ALA A 102 -4.00 16.75 6.59
CA ALA A 102 -4.59 18.09 6.53
C ALA A 102 -3.75 19.12 7.29
N LEU A 103 -3.21 18.79 8.45
CA LEU A 103 -2.33 19.66 9.22
C LEU A 103 -1.04 19.99 8.45
N GLN A 104 -0.41 19.01 7.83
CA GLN A 104 0.79 19.20 7.02
C GLN A 104 0.52 20.06 5.78
N LEU A 105 -0.58 19.81 5.09
CA LEU A 105 -0.99 20.63 3.94
C LEU A 105 -1.24 22.08 4.37
N LYS A 106 -1.96 22.28 5.48
CA LYS A 106 -2.20 23.63 6.02
C LYS A 106 -0.91 24.32 6.43
N ALA A 107 -0.01 23.62 7.12
CA ALA A 107 1.30 24.15 7.49
C ALA A 107 2.06 24.69 6.27
N ARG A 108 2.11 23.92 5.18
CA ARG A 108 2.75 24.35 3.92
C ARG A 108 2.07 25.56 3.29
N MET A 109 0.75 25.62 3.32
CA MET A 109 0.01 26.81 2.85
C MET A 109 0.33 28.08 3.66
N GLU A 110 0.66 27.92 4.94
CA GLU A 110 1.09 29.01 5.82
C GLU A 110 2.61 29.26 5.80
N GLY A 111 3.34 28.57 4.93
CA GLY A 111 4.78 28.70 4.83
C GLY A 111 5.57 28.08 5.99
N LEU A 112 4.94 27.20 6.77
CA LEU A 112 5.61 26.45 7.83
C LEU A 112 6.29 25.22 7.25
N GLU A 113 7.48 24.92 7.74
CA GLU A 113 8.21 23.72 7.33
C GLU A 113 7.52 22.44 7.82
N THR A 114 7.46 21.46 6.94
CA THR A 114 7.02 20.11 7.27
C THR A 114 8.16 19.13 6.99
N PRO A 115 9.09 18.98 7.95
CA PRO A 115 10.24 18.10 7.74
C PRO A 115 9.79 16.66 7.56
N VAL A 116 10.50 15.93 6.71
CA VAL A 116 10.33 14.49 6.49
C VAL A 116 11.54 13.81 7.09
N TYR A 117 11.30 12.88 7.98
CA TYR A 117 12.35 12.10 8.64
C TYR A 117 12.55 10.78 7.90
N GLU A 118 13.76 10.29 7.88
CA GLU A 118 14.04 8.97 7.34
C GLU A 118 13.38 7.89 8.20
N LEU A 119 12.94 6.82 7.56
CA LEU A 119 12.46 5.64 8.27
C LEU A 119 13.59 5.07 9.11
N GLN A 120 13.33 4.92 10.39
CA GLN A 120 14.24 4.17 11.25
C GLN A 120 14.36 2.73 10.75
N PRO A 121 15.54 2.10 10.85
CA PRO A 121 15.68 0.69 10.53
C PRO A 121 14.66 -0.12 11.34
N SER A 122 13.87 -0.92 10.66
CA SER A 122 12.92 -1.80 11.32
C SER A 122 13.66 -2.76 12.22
N HIS A 123 13.32 -2.77 13.50
CA HIS A 123 13.92 -3.67 14.50
C HIS A 123 13.36 -5.10 14.46
N HIS A 124 12.49 -5.42 13.53
CA HIS A 124 11.99 -6.76 13.33
C HIS A 124 13.09 -7.66 12.73
N THR A 125 14.11 -7.94 13.51
CA THR A 125 15.01 -9.04 13.23
C THR A 125 14.31 -10.32 13.68
N ARG A 126 13.87 -11.13 12.75
CA ARG A 126 13.73 -12.56 12.98
C ARG A 126 15.03 -13.25 12.60
#